data_8cc5f8f2f2650475d0c0286b6b35a3c3
#
_entry.id   8cc5f8f2f2650475d0c0286b6b35a3c3
#
_cell.length_a   1.000
_cell.length_b   1.000
_cell.length_c   1.000
_cell.angle_alpha   90.00
_cell.angle_beta   90.00
_cell.angle_gamma   90.00
#
_symmetry.space_group_name_H-M   'P 1'
#
loop_
_entity.id
_entity.type
_entity.pdbx_description
1 polymer ?
#
loop_
_entity_poly.entity_id
_entity_poly.type
_entity_poly.pdbx_seq_one_letter_code
_entity_poly.pdbx_strand_id
1 'polypeptide(L)'
;MLLRSQDSQVSAIAQKDTAKSLNAAETGVNEIRNLINDYRELAAFPACEGSWDSNNLCLDNSSIKSWKNPNNIANPFLGCALDDNTKITNIAKRTVWHNVGSSVSSQGEYRLLDYNVSNFAYNPATNALTATGTLTVQGRVNTGEPSESMSQLEVRFPVHKPTEPSATPGLWVQTSANTDEIKADILAECNNSITTQRITAVPTPGYQARQLDLSAAGISMPSVPSEPDGVKDLPPPPTGYDFTTLPLNPLELPDDDGVYRYRINNLNHGLRIYNNDSSKSLVRVELWIDGDINLQGQRIQNLCGTRSDCNALTVKIYGLGTSKTITLDKGTVVCDTFILAPAYQVSNTDTGSINSNECSSGIKNTGIFWVDSWANSGSIRTPVLDPPRETWAAVLNDSNLNVAWDNPNQPYPPQLGPIQSWTTQSIQP
;
A
#
# COMPACT_ATOMS: atom_id res chain seq x y z
N MET A 1 63.44 5.10 -9.00
CA MET A 1 62.18 5.39 -9.68
C MET A 1 61.21 4.19 -9.69
N LEU A 2 61.63 2.97 -9.95
CA LEU A 2 60.79 1.78 -10.01
C LEU A 2 60.03 1.49 -8.69
N LEU A 3 60.67 1.60 -7.53
CA LEU A 3 60.00 1.34 -6.22
C LEU A 3 58.84 2.31 -5.93
N ARG A 4 58.96 3.60 -6.24
CA ARG A 4 57.88 4.59 -6.05
C ARG A 4 56.66 4.34 -6.97
N SER A 5 56.93 3.77 -8.15
CA SER A 5 55.85 3.37 -9.07
C SER A 5 55.06 2.17 -8.56
N GLN A 6 55.75 1.21 -7.94
CA GLN A 6 55.09 0.02 -7.37
C GLN A 6 54.27 0.40 -6.14
N ASP A 7 54.77 1.23 -5.23
CA ASP A 7 54.05 1.70 -4.06
C ASP A 7 52.78 2.48 -4.45
N SER A 8 52.86 3.30 -5.50
CA SER A 8 51.70 4.02 -6.03
C SER A 8 50.65 3.10 -6.64
N GLN A 9 51.05 2.02 -7.33
CA GLN A 9 50.15 1.04 -7.90
C GLN A 9 49.46 0.21 -6.80
N VAL A 10 50.17 -0.25 -5.80
CA VAL A 10 49.63 -0.98 -4.65
C VAL A 10 48.60 -0.12 -3.91
N SER A 11 48.94 1.16 -3.66
CA SER A 11 47.99 2.09 -3.02
C SER A 11 46.74 2.31 -3.85
N ALA A 12 46.84 2.44 -5.17
CA ALA A 12 45.71 2.62 -6.05
C ALA A 12 44.81 1.40 -6.10
N ILE A 13 45.39 0.17 -6.07
CA ILE A 13 44.64 -1.07 -6.00
C ILE A 13 43.91 -1.17 -4.67
N ALA A 14 44.56 -0.92 -3.55
CA ALA A 14 43.97 -0.95 -2.22
C ALA A 14 42.80 0.06 -2.10
N GLN A 15 42.94 1.26 -2.62
CA GLN A 15 41.88 2.25 -2.66
C GLN A 15 40.67 1.79 -3.51
N LYS A 16 40.95 1.20 -4.67
CA LYS A 16 39.92 0.64 -5.55
C LYS A 16 39.14 -0.49 -4.87
N ASP A 17 39.82 -1.39 -4.18
CA ASP A 17 39.18 -2.53 -3.52
C ASP A 17 38.41 -2.11 -2.26
N THR A 18 38.92 -1.10 -1.53
CA THR A 18 38.14 -0.45 -0.45
C THR A 18 36.87 0.20 -0.98
N ALA A 19 36.94 0.91 -2.10
CA ALA A 19 35.74 1.52 -2.71
C ALA A 19 34.74 0.47 -3.16
N LYS A 20 35.19 -0.67 -3.68
CA LYS A 20 34.31 -1.77 -4.07
C LYS A 20 33.66 -2.45 -2.86
N SER A 21 34.40 -2.69 -1.77
CA SER A 21 33.86 -3.28 -0.56
C SER A 21 32.83 -2.35 0.11
N LEU A 22 33.07 -1.04 0.04
CA LEU A 22 32.07 -0.05 0.48
C LEU A 22 30.81 -0.09 -0.37
N ASN A 23 30.95 -0.14 -1.69
CA ASN A 23 29.80 -0.25 -2.59
C ASN A 23 28.99 -1.55 -2.35
N ALA A 24 29.67 -2.67 -2.01
CA ALA A 24 29.00 -3.88 -1.61
C ALA A 24 28.19 -3.71 -0.31
N ALA A 25 28.75 -2.99 0.69
CA ALA A 25 28.02 -2.67 1.92
C ALA A 25 26.82 -1.76 1.65
N GLU A 26 26.95 -0.74 0.79
CA GLU A 26 25.86 0.15 0.39
C GLU A 26 24.71 -0.61 -0.31
N THR A 27 25.09 -1.52 -1.19
CA THR A 27 24.10 -2.42 -1.84
C THR A 27 23.38 -3.26 -0.79
N GLY A 28 24.10 -3.82 0.17
CA GLY A 28 23.53 -4.57 1.28
C GLY A 28 22.56 -3.73 2.12
N VAL A 29 22.89 -2.47 2.39
CA VAL A 29 21.97 -1.55 3.08
C VAL A 29 20.67 -1.38 2.29
N ASN A 30 20.77 -1.19 0.97
CA ASN A 30 19.58 -1.01 0.13
C ASN A 30 18.72 -2.27 0.06
N GLU A 31 19.33 -3.45 -0.10
CA GLU A 31 18.64 -4.73 -0.11
C GLU A 31 17.91 -5.02 1.21
N ILE A 32 18.59 -4.76 2.35
CA ILE A 32 17.99 -4.97 3.67
C ILE A 32 16.89 -3.94 3.93
N ARG A 33 17.05 -2.68 3.51
CA ARG A 33 15.97 -1.69 3.61
C ARG A 33 14.77 -2.05 2.74
N ASN A 34 14.99 -2.59 1.55
CA ASN A 34 13.90 -3.11 0.73
C ASN A 34 13.18 -4.26 1.44
N LEU A 35 13.92 -5.20 2.04
CA LEU A 35 13.33 -6.26 2.85
C LEU A 35 12.48 -5.71 4.00
N ILE A 36 12.97 -4.70 4.73
CA ILE A 36 12.20 -4.06 5.80
C ILE A 36 10.98 -3.31 5.24
N ASN A 37 11.06 -2.74 4.05
CA ASN A 37 9.90 -2.09 3.42
C ASN A 37 8.86 -3.09 2.93
N ASP A 38 9.29 -4.27 2.46
CA ASP A 38 8.40 -5.36 2.08
C ASP A 38 7.73 -5.99 3.33
N TYR A 39 8.48 -6.11 4.42
CA TYR A 39 8.04 -6.67 5.71
C TYR A 39 8.22 -5.62 6.82
N ARG A 40 7.34 -4.65 6.85
CA ARG A 40 7.46 -3.44 7.68
C ARG A 40 7.58 -3.69 9.17
N GLU A 41 6.98 -4.77 9.64
CA GLU A 41 7.05 -5.20 11.03
C GLU A 41 8.50 -5.39 11.49
N LEU A 42 9.39 -5.80 10.58
CA LEU A 42 10.81 -5.94 10.88
C LEU A 42 11.45 -4.65 11.37
N ALA A 43 10.94 -3.50 10.96
CA ALA A 43 11.48 -2.20 11.37
C ALA A 43 11.42 -1.96 12.88
N ALA A 44 10.49 -2.59 13.59
CA ALA A 44 10.31 -2.42 15.03
C ALA A 44 11.05 -3.46 15.88
N PHE A 45 11.70 -4.45 15.25
CA PHE A 45 12.33 -5.56 15.96
C PHE A 45 13.80 -5.73 15.56
N PRO A 46 14.69 -6.04 16.50
CA PRO A 46 16.10 -6.25 16.21
C PRO A 46 16.34 -7.53 15.40
N ALA A 47 17.47 -7.58 14.72
CA ALA A 47 17.92 -8.82 14.08
C ALA A 47 18.18 -9.93 15.11
N CYS A 48 18.69 -9.53 16.27
CA CYS A 48 18.88 -10.38 17.46
C CYS A 48 18.68 -9.50 18.70
N GLU A 49 17.76 -9.87 19.58
CA GLU A 49 17.53 -9.11 20.81
C GLU A 49 18.50 -9.45 21.92
N GLY A 50 18.93 -10.69 21.97
CA GLY A 50 19.91 -11.16 22.93
C GLY A 50 21.34 -10.84 22.54
N SER A 51 22.27 -11.73 22.89
CA SER A 51 23.66 -11.64 22.54
C SER A 51 24.00 -12.56 21.38
N TRP A 52 25.11 -12.28 20.75
CA TRP A 52 25.72 -13.15 19.75
C TRP A 52 26.78 -14.04 20.42
N ASP A 53 26.80 -15.33 20.10
CA ASP A 53 27.83 -16.23 20.61
C ASP A 53 29.17 -16.02 19.86
N SER A 54 30.19 -16.77 20.26
CA SER A 54 31.53 -16.75 19.62
C SER A 54 31.50 -17.15 18.15
N ASN A 55 30.46 -17.83 17.70
CA ASN A 55 30.26 -18.24 16.31
C ASN A 55 29.36 -17.27 15.54
N ASN A 56 29.05 -16.09 16.09
CA ASN A 56 28.12 -15.12 15.53
C ASN A 56 26.70 -15.66 15.30
N LEU A 57 26.25 -16.60 16.15
CA LEU A 57 24.90 -17.08 16.17
C LEU A 57 24.10 -16.32 17.24
N CYS A 58 22.91 -15.85 16.87
CA CYS A 58 22.00 -15.20 17.79
C CYS A 58 21.48 -16.20 18.84
N LEU A 59 21.58 -15.84 20.12
CA LEU A 59 21.16 -16.66 21.24
C LEU A 59 19.68 -16.53 21.63
N ASP A 60 18.89 -15.78 20.86
CA ASP A 60 17.46 -15.64 21.11
C ASP A 60 16.77 -16.99 21.17
N ASN A 61 15.93 -17.17 22.19
CA ASN A 61 15.06 -18.34 22.27
C ASN A 61 13.86 -18.17 21.30
N SER A 62 13.08 -19.22 21.13
CA SER A 62 11.99 -19.27 20.15
C SER A 62 10.80 -18.37 20.50
N SER A 63 10.74 -17.78 21.70
CA SER A 63 9.65 -16.87 22.13
C SER A 63 9.98 -15.39 21.91
N ILE A 64 11.24 -15.07 21.60
CA ILE A 64 11.69 -13.68 21.42
C ILE A 64 11.29 -13.18 20.05
N LYS A 65 10.84 -11.93 19.98
CA LYS A 65 10.49 -11.23 18.75
C LYS A 65 11.74 -10.61 18.14
N SER A 66 12.32 -11.31 17.17
CA SER A 66 13.51 -10.85 16.44
C SER A 66 13.46 -11.41 15.00
N TRP A 67 14.33 -10.92 14.11
CA TRP A 67 14.40 -11.45 12.73
C TRP A 67 14.84 -12.92 12.69
N LYS A 68 15.46 -13.41 13.77
CA LYS A 68 15.73 -14.84 13.92
C LYS A 68 14.43 -15.65 14.07
N ASN A 69 13.43 -15.07 14.70
CA ASN A 69 12.14 -15.70 14.97
C ASN A 69 10.99 -14.92 14.31
N PRO A 70 10.96 -14.79 12.98
CA PRO A 70 10.05 -13.89 12.28
C PRO A 70 8.57 -14.25 12.50
N ASN A 71 8.24 -15.50 12.75
CA ASN A 71 6.89 -15.94 13.11
C ASN A 71 6.33 -15.25 14.37
N ASN A 72 7.20 -14.78 15.26
CA ASN A 72 6.77 -14.10 16.49
C ASN A 72 6.52 -12.60 16.26
N ILE A 73 6.97 -12.04 15.13
CA ILE A 73 6.89 -10.60 14.85
C ILE A 73 5.50 -10.19 14.36
N ALA A 74 4.84 -11.05 13.60
CA ALA A 74 3.65 -10.70 12.82
C ALA A 74 2.49 -10.11 13.62
N ASN A 75 2.41 -10.30 14.93
CA ASN A 75 1.26 -9.89 15.70
C ASN A 75 1.58 -8.99 16.90
N PRO A 76 1.94 -7.76 16.74
CA PRO A 76 1.34 -6.64 17.46
C PRO A 76 0.89 -5.51 16.54
N PHE A 77 1.18 -5.58 15.24
CA PHE A 77 0.90 -4.52 14.28
C PHE A 77 -0.17 -4.91 13.24
N LEU A 78 -0.95 -5.94 13.49
CA LEU A 78 -1.93 -6.48 12.55
C LEU A 78 -1.31 -7.00 11.24
N GLY A 79 0.01 -7.16 11.18
CA GLY A 79 0.69 -7.73 10.03
C GLY A 79 0.40 -9.22 9.87
N CYS A 80 0.38 -9.69 8.64
CA CYS A 80 0.31 -11.10 8.32
C CYS A 80 1.57 -11.84 8.76
N ALA A 81 1.48 -13.16 8.91
CA ALA A 81 2.66 -13.99 9.04
C ALA A 81 3.62 -13.70 7.88
N LEU A 82 4.91 -13.56 8.19
CA LEU A 82 5.90 -13.21 7.18
C LEU A 82 6.11 -14.41 6.24
N ASP A 83 5.75 -14.24 4.97
CA ASP A 83 5.74 -15.34 3.99
C ASP A 83 7.14 -15.86 3.66
N ASP A 84 8.19 -15.06 3.85
CA ASP A 84 9.56 -15.41 3.50
C ASP A 84 10.47 -15.52 4.72
N ASN A 85 10.04 -16.33 5.69
CA ASN A 85 10.78 -16.58 6.92
C ASN A 85 12.21 -17.05 6.66
N THR A 86 12.42 -17.82 5.60
CA THR A 86 13.75 -18.33 5.22
C THR A 86 14.67 -17.20 4.77
N LYS A 87 14.18 -16.26 3.97
CA LYS A 87 14.94 -15.11 3.51
C LYS A 87 15.30 -14.18 4.68
N ILE A 88 14.33 -13.89 5.53
CA ILE A 88 14.53 -13.03 6.70
C ILE A 88 15.56 -13.64 7.66
N THR A 89 15.38 -14.92 8.01
CA THR A 89 16.32 -15.63 8.91
C THR A 89 17.70 -15.77 8.31
N ASN A 90 17.83 -15.94 6.99
CA ASN A 90 19.15 -16.01 6.33
C ASN A 90 19.85 -14.64 6.35
N ILE A 91 19.14 -13.56 6.09
CA ILE A 91 19.70 -12.19 6.19
C ILE A 91 20.12 -11.88 7.63
N ALA A 92 19.36 -12.31 8.63
CA ALA A 92 19.68 -12.11 10.03
C ALA A 92 20.89 -12.89 10.53
N LYS A 93 21.43 -13.84 9.76
CA LYS A 93 22.63 -14.61 10.15
C LYS A 93 23.91 -13.82 9.83
N ARG A 94 24.66 -13.39 10.84
CA ARG A 94 25.96 -12.72 10.67
C ARG A 94 27.01 -13.54 9.89
N THR A 95 26.84 -14.85 9.81
CA THR A 95 27.78 -15.75 9.14
C THR A 95 27.51 -15.90 7.65
N VAL A 96 26.35 -15.46 7.17
CA VAL A 96 25.95 -15.64 5.77
C VAL A 96 26.31 -14.39 4.97
N TRP A 97 27.09 -14.61 3.91
CA TRP A 97 27.40 -13.61 2.92
C TRP A 97 26.44 -13.71 1.74
N HIS A 98 25.95 -12.59 1.27
CA HIS A 98 25.03 -12.45 0.14
C HIS A 98 25.74 -11.79 -1.02
N ASN A 99 25.58 -12.33 -2.23
CA ASN A 99 26.19 -11.74 -3.42
C ASN A 99 25.52 -10.43 -3.80
N VAL A 100 26.31 -9.45 -4.25
CA VAL A 100 25.84 -8.23 -4.88
C VAL A 100 25.38 -8.56 -6.30
N GLY A 101 24.07 -8.48 -6.56
CA GLY A 101 23.48 -8.80 -7.87
C GLY A 101 23.30 -10.28 -8.14
N SER A 102 22.75 -10.61 -9.31
CA SER A 102 22.35 -11.97 -9.70
C SER A 102 23.48 -12.84 -10.27
N SER A 103 24.69 -12.31 -10.42
CA SER A 103 25.82 -13.04 -11.02
C SER A 103 27.09 -12.97 -10.19
N VAL A 104 27.51 -14.18 -9.80
CA VAL A 104 28.89 -14.59 -9.44
C VAL A 104 29.86 -13.49 -8.98
N SER A 105 30.21 -13.54 -7.69
CA SER A 105 31.45 -13.12 -6.98
C SER A 105 32.29 -11.90 -7.46
N SER A 106 32.13 -11.37 -8.65
CA SER A 106 32.97 -10.27 -9.16
C SER A 106 32.57 -8.88 -8.66
N GLN A 107 31.37 -8.71 -8.13
CA GLN A 107 30.86 -7.42 -7.64
C GLN A 107 30.98 -7.25 -6.13
N GLY A 108 31.33 -8.31 -5.41
CA GLY A 108 31.43 -8.31 -3.96
C GLY A 108 30.26 -9.01 -3.28
N GLU A 109 30.39 -9.10 -1.96
CA GLU A 109 29.40 -9.72 -1.09
C GLU A 109 29.11 -8.79 0.09
N TYR A 110 27.91 -8.88 0.64
CA TYR A 110 27.53 -8.18 1.87
C TYR A 110 26.95 -9.14 2.91
N ARG A 111 26.99 -8.72 4.18
CA ARG A 111 26.26 -9.38 5.26
C ARG A 111 25.74 -8.38 6.26
N LEU A 112 24.62 -8.73 6.90
CA LEU A 112 24.11 -8.02 8.06
C LEU A 112 25.00 -8.34 9.27
N LEU A 113 25.53 -7.33 9.93
CA LEU A 113 26.16 -7.50 11.24
C LEU A 113 25.17 -7.28 12.38
N ASP A 114 24.33 -6.23 12.24
CA ASP A 114 23.32 -5.95 13.23
C ASP A 114 22.21 -5.06 12.69
N TYR A 115 21.03 -5.24 13.22
CA TYR A 115 19.95 -4.29 13.18
C TYR A 115 19.39 -4.15 14.57
N ASN A 116 19.39 -2.95 15.08
CA ASN A 116 18.89 -2.64 16.42
C ASN A 116 17.91 -1.47 16.37
N VAL A 117 16.95 -1.48 17.27
CA VAL A 117 15.94 -0.44 17.43
C VAL A 117 16.09 0.17 18.82
N SER A 118 16.30 1.46 18.86
CA SER A 118 16.46 2.22 20.10
C SER A 118 15.43 3.35 20.17
N ASN A 119 15.30 3.94 21.35
CA ASN A 119 14.38 5.05 21.60
C ASN A 119 12.92 4.74 21.22
N PHE A 120 12.53 3.48 21.42
CA PHE A 120 11.19 3.03 21.11
C PHE A 120 10.18 3.68 22.06
N ALA A 121 9.30 4.51 21.52
CA ALA A 121 8.22 5.15 22.25
C ALA A 121 6.91 4.96 21.48
N TYR A 122 5.96 4.32 22.13
CA TYR A 122 4.61 4.16 21.63
C TYR A 122 3.66 5.02 22.48
N ASN A 123 2.94 5.91 21.83
CA ASN A 123 1.92 6.72 22.48
C ASN A 123 0.53 6.16 22.14
N PRO A 124 -0.14 5.49 23.09
CA PRO A 124 -1.44 4.87 22.83
C PRO A 124 -2.55 5.88 22.57
N ALA A 125 -2.43 7.12 23.07
CA ALA A 125 -3.45 8.14 22.87
C ALA A 125 -3.47 8.69 21.44
N THR A 126 -2.32 8.72 20.77
CA THR A 126 -2.17 9.18 19.37
C THR A 126 -1.87 8.05 18.42
N ASN A 127 -1.75 6.82 18.95
CA ASN A 127 -1.32 5.66 18.19
C ASN A 127 0.02 5.88 17.44
N ALA A 128 0.84 6.81 17.92
CA ALA A 128 2.12 7.15 17.31
C ALA A 128 3.23 6.24 17.86
N LEU A 129 4.08 5.77 16.94
CA LEU A 129 5.30 5.05 17.26
C LEU A 129 6.48 5.85 16.73
N THR A 130 7.48 6.06 17.56
CA THR A 130 8.76 6.64 17.18
C THR A 130 9.89 5.78 17.69
N ALA A 131 10.88 5.54 16.87
CA ALA A 131 12.09 4.81 17.22
C ALA A 131 13.23 5.20 16.28
N THR A 132 14.43 4.76 16.59
CA THR A 132 15.61 4.89 15.72
C THR A 132 16.09 3.49 15.36
N GLY A 133 16.07 3.17 14.08
CA GLY A 133 16.70 1.97 13.54
C GLY A 133 18.18 2.24 13.24
N THR A 134 19.04 1.36 13.71
CA THR A 134 20.48 1.35 13.39
C THR A 134 20.80 0.04 12.69
N LEU A 135 21.24 0.15 11.45
CA LEU A 135 21.59 -0.98 10.59
C LEU A 135 23.10 -0.97 10.33
N THR A 136 23.77 -2.08 10.66
CA THR A 136 25.20 -2.28 10.42
C THR A 136 25.41 -3.39 9.40
N VAL A 137 26.04 -3.05 8.29
CA VAL A 137 26.28 -3.94 7.16
C VAL A 137 27.78 -3.98 6.86
N GLN A 138 28.29 -5.13 6.54
CA GLN A 138 29.67 -5.32 6.09
C GLN A 138 29.67 -5.76 4.63
N GLY A 139 30.54 -5.14 3.84
CA GLY A 139 30.81 -5.53 2.46
C GLY A 139 32.23 -6.05 2.31
N ARG A 140 32.43 -7.00 1.40
CA ARG A 140 33.78 -7.52 1.06
C ARG A 140 33.93 -7.77 -0.43
N VAL A 141 35.17 -7.78 -0.88
CA VAL A 141 35.57 -8.16 -2.23
C VAL A 141 36.84 -8.99 -2.20
N ASN A 142 37.11 -9.70 -3.27
CA ASN A 142 38.31 -10.54 -3.45
C ASN A 142 38.50 -11.59 -2.33
N THR A 143 37.39 -12.24 -1.93
CA THR A 143 37.37 -13.19 -0.81
C THR A 143 38.42 -14.29 -0.95
N GLY A 144 39.26 -14.46 0.11
CA GLY A 144 40.31 -15.45 0.14
C GLY A 144 41.57 -15.09 -0.64
N GLU A 145 41.62 -13.90 -1.24
CA GLU A 145 42.81 -13.43 -1.96
C GLU A 145 43.62 -12.46 -1.07
N PRO A 146 44.94 -12.31 -1.31
CA PRO A 146 45.74 -11.34 -0.57
C PRO A 146 45.27 -9.90 -0.69
N SER A 147 44.46 -9.61 -1.67
CA SER A 147 43.80 -8.29 -1.91
C SER A 147 42.39 -8.21 -1.32
N GLU A 148 41.99 -9.13 -0.43
CA GLU A 148 40.70 -9.06 0.22
C GLU A 148 40.53 -7.70 0.93
N SER A 149 39.43 -7.06 0.69
CA SER A 149 39.11 -5.77 1.31
C SER A 149 37.71 -5.84 1.91
N MET A 150 37.59 -5.32 3.13
CA MET A 150 36.31 -5.25 3.85
C MET A 150 36.01 -3.82 4.30
N SER A 151 34.75 -3.45 4.20
CA SER A 151 34.23 -2.18 4.71
C SER A 151 32.98 -2.41 5.52
N GLN A 152 32.80 -1.65 6.58
CA GLN A 152 31.59 -1.66 7.40
C GLN A 152 30.87 -0.33 7.24
N LEU A 153 29.58 -0.39 7.16
CA LEU A 153 28.70 0.75 7.05
C LEU A 153 27.62 0.66 8.12
N GLU A 154 27.52 1.70 8.94
CA GLU A 154 26.42 1.89 9.88
C GLU A 154 25.53 3.02 9.36
N VAL A 155 24.24 2.75 9.26
CA VAL A 155 23.23 3.73 8.88
C VAL A 155 22.15 3.83 9.94
N ARG A 156 21.68 5.06 10.17
CA ARG A 156 20.58 5.35 11.10
C ARG A 156 19.43 6.00 10.36
N PHE A 157 18.23 5.57 10.69
CA PHE A 157 17.00 6.12 10.14
C PHE A 157 15.89 6.11 11.19
N PRO A 158 14.96 7.06 11.12
CA PRO A 158 13.79 7.03 11.98
C PRO A 158 12.89 5.86 11.60
N VAL A 159 12.35 5.20 12.61
CA VAL A 159 11.26 4.26 12.51
C VAL A 159 10.04 4.96 13.10
N HIS A 160 9.02 5.16 12.30
CA HIS A 160 7.82 5.83 12.77
C HIS A 160 6.60 5.10 12.24
N LYS A 161 5.55 5.16 13.01
CA LYS A 161 4.23 4.83 12.55
C LYS A 161 3.57 6.10 12.03
N PRO A 162 2.94 6.07 10.87
CA PRO A 162 2.08 7.18 10.47
C PRO A 162 1.03 7.40 11.57
N THR A 163 0.89 8.63 12.00
CA THR A 163 0.00 9.04 13.10
C THR A 163 -1.48 8.90 12.75
N GLU A 164 -1.76 8.72 11.48
CA GLU A 164 -3.11 8.44 10.98
C GLU A 164 -3.01 7.34 9.92
N PRO A 165 -4.03 6.51 9.75
CA PRO A 165 -4.24 5.85 8.48
C PRO A 165 -4.34 6.97 7.45
N SER A 166 -3.24 7.21 6.76
CA SER A 166 -3.03 8.43 5.97
C SER A 166 -4.01 8.56 4.82
N ALA A 167 -4.61 7.48 4.40
CA ALA A 167 -5.64 7.50 3.37
C ALA A 167 -6.63 6.35 3.62
N THR A 168 -7.87 6.60 3.31
CA THR A 168 -8.85 5.55 3.11
C THR A 168 -8.31 4.57 2.06
N PRO A 169 -8.38 3.24 2.29
CA PRO A 169 -8.01 2.31 1.24
C PRO A 169 -8.92 2.56 0.03
N GLY A 170 -8.29 2.91 -1.09
CA GLY A 170 -9.02 3.09 -2.34
C GLY A 170 -9.58 1.76 -2.85
N LEU A 171 -8.92 0.65 -2.50
CA LEU A 171 -9.39 -0.69 -2.76
C LEU A 171 -9.37 -1.53 -1.50
N TRP A 172 -10.51 -2.11 -1.15
CA TRP A 172 -10.60 -3.18 -0.16
C TRP A 172 -11.18 -4.42 -0.82
N VAL A 173 -10.46 -5.54 -0.73
CA VAL A 173 -10.89 -6.82 -1.30
C VAL A 173 -11.01 -7.90 -0.24
N GLN A 174 -12.03 -8.77 -0.40
CA GLN A 174 -12.24 -9.90 0.51
C GLN A 174 -11.46 -11.15 0.09
N THR A 175 -11.30 -11.40 -1.22
CA THR A 175 -10.71 -12.66 -1.70
C THR A 175 -9.42 -12.47 -2.50
N SER A 176 -9.39 -11.58 -3.49
CA SER A 176 -8.19 -11.41 -4.30
C SER A 176 -8.14 -10.07 -5.02
N ALA A 177 -6.93 -9.59 -5.30
CA ALA A 177 -6.71 -8.50 -6.23
C ALA A 177 -5.56 -8.86 -7.19
N ASN A 178 -5.87 -8.85 -8.49
CA ASN A 178 -4.89 -8.92 -9.57
C ASN A 178 -4.99 -7.62 -10.36
N THR A 179 -4.00 -6.74 -10.21
CA THR A 179 -4.07 -5.41 -10.80
C THR A 179 -2.74 -5.01 -11.40
N ASP A 180 -2.77 -4.21 -12.47
CA ASP A 180 -1.56 -3.72 -13.11
C ASP A 180 -1.04 -2.43 -12.47
N GLU A 181 -1.90 -1.47 -12.14
CA GLU A 181 -1.48 -0.21 -11.55
C GLU A 181 -2.61 0.44 -10.71
N ILE A 182 -2.41 0.48 -9.39
CA ILE A 182 -3.30 1.20 -8.45
C ILE A 182 -2.47 2.23 -7.69
N LYS A 183 -2.90 3.49 -7.72
CA LYS A 183 -2.37 4.59 -6.93
C LYS A 183 -3.26 4.84 -5.72
N ALA A 184 -3.44 3.82 -4.91
CA ALA A 184 -4.17 3.90 -3.66
C ALA A 184 -3.73 2.78 -2.72
N ASP A 185 -3.99 2.92 -1.43
CA ASP A 185 -3.80 1.82 -0.50
C ASP A 185 -4.81 0.70 -0.82
N ILE A 186 -4.31 -0.54 -0.81
CA ILE A 186 -5.12 -1.75 -0.95
C ILE A 186 -5.19 -2.44 0.41
N LEU A 187 -6.38 -2.74 0.86
CA LEU A 187 -6.62 -3.50 2.08
C LEU A 187 -7.16 -4.88 1.75
N ALA A 188 -6.57 -5.91 2.36
CA ALA A 188 -7.03 -7.29 2.22
C ALA A 188 -6.67 -8.12 3.45
N GLU A 189 -7.39 -9.22 3.66
CA GLU A 189 -7.09 -10.22 4.69
C GLU A 189 -5.78 -10.97 4.37
N CYS A 190 -5.09 -11.44 5.39
CA CYS A 190 -3.78 -12.08 5.31
C CYS A 190 -3.68 -13.25 4.32
N ASN A 191 -4.72 -14.04 4.16
CA ASN A 191 -4.68 -15.24 3.33
C ASN A 191 -5.10 -15.00 1.88
N ASN A 192 -5.34 -13.74 1.52
CA ASN A 192 -5.83 -13.40 0.21
C ASN A 192 -4.70 -13.24 -0.82
N SER A 193 -4.98 -13.60 -2.06
CA SER A 193 -4.02 -13.43 -3.15
C SER A 193 -4.05 -11.99 -3.65
N ILE A 194 -3.00 -11.23 -3.36
CA ILE A 194 -2.78 -9.92 -3.96
C ILE A 194 -1.56 -10.02 -4.88
N THR A 195 -1.80 -10.02 -6.17
CA THR A 195 -0.77 -9.91 -7.20
C THR A 195 -0.84 -8.52 -7.82
N THR A 196 -0.18 -7.57 -7.21
CA THR A 196 -0.03 -6.23 -7.77
C THR A 196 1.28 -6.13 -8.51
N GLN A 197 1.26 -6.06 -9.82
CA GLN A 197 2.49 -5.93 -10.60
C GLN A 197 3.09 -4.53 -10.50
N ARG A 198 2.30 -3.52 -10.17
CA ARG A 198 2.76 -2.13 -10.02
C ARG A 198 1.87 -1.35 -9.08
N ILE A 199 2.20 -1.33 -7.81
CA ILE A 199 1.83 -0.18 -7.01
C ILE A 199 2.87 0.88 -7.34
N THR A 200 2.51 1.85 -8.17
CA THR A 200 3.45 2.90 -8.55
C THR A 200 3.76 3.70 -7.31
N ALA A 201 4.98 3.58 -6.81
CA ALA A 201 5.49 4.45 -5.77
C ALA A 201 5.49 5.89 -6.29
N VAL A 202 4.48 6.65 -5.95
CA VAL A 202 4.52 8.11 -6.09
C VAL A 202 5.40 8.63 -4.97
N PRO A 203 6.21 9.68 -5.20
CA PRO A 203 7.17 10.14 -4.22
C PRO A 203 6.50 10.43 -2.88
N THR A 204 6.93 9.74 -1.90
CA THR A 204 6.73 9.75 -0.45
C THR A 204 5.44 10.38 0.13
N PRO A 205 4.65 9.60 0.88
CA PRO A 205 4.76 8.15 1.07
C PRO A 205 3.97 7.39 0.01
N GLY A 206 4.60 6.39 -0.63
CA GLY A 206 3.97 5.58 -1.67
C GLY A 206 2.78 4.78 -1.16
N TYR A 207 1.82 4.52 -2.04
CA TYR A 207 0.69 3.64 -1.78
C TYR A 207 1.15 2.21 -1.64
N GLN A 208 0.39 1.40 -0.90
CA GLN A 208 0.80 0.05 -0.58
C GLN A 208 -0.38 -0.92 -0.58
N ALA A 209 -0.09 -2.13 -1.04
CA ALA A 209 -0.92 -3.28 -0.70
C ALA A 209 -0.65 -3.65 0.75
N ARG A 210 -1.69 -3.60 1.58
CA ARG A 210 -1.63 -3.96 2.98
C ARG A 210 -2.47 -5.20 3.20
N GLN A 211 -1.77 -6.31 3.41
CA GLN A 211 -2.41 -7.50 3.97
C GLN A 211 -2.33 -7.38 5.48
N LEU A 212 -3.48 -7.37 6.11
CA LEU A 212 -3.61 -7.27 7.56
C LEU A 212 -4.40 -8.47 8.06
N ASP A 213 -4.10 -8.92 9.27
CA ASP A 213 -4.97 -9.84 9.99
C ASP A 213 -6.19 -9.06 10.49
N LEU A 214 -7.15 -8.86 9.59
CA LEU A 214 -8.34 -8.06 9.84
C LEU A 214 -9.23 -8.72 10.91
N SER A 215 -9.25 -10.05 10.93
CA SER A 215 -10.00 -10.81 11.93
C SER A 215 -9.41 -10.64 13.32
N ALA A 216 -8.09 -10.69 13.47
CA ALA A 216 -7.43 -10.40 14.75
C ALA A 216 -7.58 -8.93 15.18
N ALA A 217 -7.83 -8.03 14.22
CA ALA A 217 -8.10 -6.62 14.46
C ALA A 217 -9.55 -6.32 14.83
N GLY A 218 -10.45 -7.29 14.69
CA GLY A 218 -11.88 -7.03 14.78
C GLY A 218 -12.40 -6.14 13.63
N ILE A 219 -11.67 -6.11 12.49
CA ILE A 219 -12.06 -5.33 11.33
C ILE A 219 -12.71 -6.26 10.32
N SER A 220 -13.88 -5.90 9.86
CA SER A 220 -14.53 -6.57 8.75
C SER A 220 -15.02 -5.56 7.72
N MET A 221 -15.03 -5.96 6.45
CA MET A 221 -15.69 -5.14 5.44
C MET A 221 -17.15 -4.95 5.87
N PRO A 222 -17.65 -3.70 5.89
CA PRO A 222 -19.01 -3.43 6.33
C PRO A 222 -20.01 -4.14 5.43
N SER A 223 -21.14 -4.56 6.02
CA SER A 223 -22.29 -5.00 5.25
C SER A 223 -22.91 -3.82 4.51
N VAL A 224 -23.48 -4.10 3.35
CA VAL A 224 -24.26 -3.11 2.62
C VAL A 224 -25.45 -2.67 3.49
N PRO A 225 -25.67 -1.34 3.64
CA PRO A 225 -26.85 -0.84 4.33
C PRO A 225 -28.14 -1.34 3.69
N SER A 226 -29.13 -1.68 4.51
CA SER A 226 -30.45 -2.02 3.99
C SER A 226 -31.06 -0.83 3.25
N GLU A 227 -31.74 -1.14 2.15
CA GLU A 227 -32.52 -0.13 1.42
C GLU A 227 -33.61 0.44 2.36
N PRO A 228 -33.65 1.78 2.58
CA PRO A 228 -34.68 2.39 3.39
C PRO A 228 -36.03 2.42 2.66
N ASP A 229 -37.11 2.61 3.41
CA ASP A 229 -38.43 2.79 2.82
C ASP A 229 -38.49 4.06 1.95
N GLY A 230 -39.20 3.98 0.84
CA GLY A 230 -39.43 5.14 -0.02
C GLY A 230 -38.34 5.45 -1.04
N VAL A 231 -37.34 4.57 -1.18
CA VAL A 231 -36.32 4.69 -2.23
C VAL A 231 -36.97 4.69 -3.61
N LYS A 232 -36.53 5.60 -4.49
CA LYS A 232 -37.09 5.78 -5.82
C LYS A 232 -36.43 4.87 -6.84
N ASP A 233 -37.20 4.31 -7.76
CA ASP A 233 -36.65 3.61 -8.89
C ASP A 233 -35.87 4.58 -9.80
N LEU A 234 -34.63 4.23 -10.15
CA LEU A 234 -33.83 5.00 -11.10
C LEU A 234 -34.29 4.63 -12.53
N PRO A 235 -34.89 5.56 -13.28
CA PRO A 235 -35.33 5.29 -14.64
C PRO A 235 -34.11 5.16 -15.58
N PRO A 236 -34.26 4.49 -16.73
CA PRO A 236 -33.27 4.54 -17.79
C PRO A 236 -33.06 5.99 -18.27
N PRO A 237 -31.90 6.29 -18.88
CA PRO A 237 -31.64 7.61 -19.40
C PRO A 237 -32.67 8.01 -20.46
N PRO A 238 -32.95 9.32 -20.61
CA PRO A 238 -33.82 9.81 -21.66
C PRO A 238 -33.30 9.39 -23.05
N THR A 239 -34.20 9.22 -24.00
CA THR A 239 -33.83 8.82 -25.38
C THR A 239 -32.79 9.78 -25.97
N GLY A 240 -31.67 9.19 -26.45
CA GLY A 240 -30.56 9.93 -27.01
C GLY A 240 -29.47 10.36 -26.01
N TYR A 241 -29.59 9.96 -24.75
CA TYR A 241 -28.56 10.16 -23.73
C TYR A 241 -28.05 8.82 -23.20
N ASP A 242 -26.75 8.77 -22.92
CA ASP A 242 -26.07 7.59 -22.37
C ASP A 242 -25.93 7.64 -20.85
N PHE A 243 -26.48 8.67 -20.21
CA PHE A 243 -26.41 8.87 -18.76
C PHE A 243 -27.69 9.44 -18.20
N THR A 244 -27.92 9.15 -16.91
CA THR A 244 -28.95 9.79 -16.10
C THR A 244 -28.32 10.85 -15.22
N THR A 245 -28.91 12.05 -15.20
CA THR A 245 -28.47 13.14 -14.29
C THR A 245 -29.23 13.02 -12.97
N LEU A 246 -28.51 13.16 -11.86
CA LEU A 246 -29.10 13.15 -10.53
C LEU A 246 -28.92 14.52 -9.84
N PRO A 247 -29.92 15.00 -9.08
CA PRO A 247 -31.26 14.41 -8.92
C PRO A 247 -32.04 14.39 -10.25
N LEU A 248 -33.03 13.49 -10.35
CA LEU A 248 -33.80 13.26 -11.58
C LEU A 248 -34.55 14.49 -12.08
N ASN A 249 -34.95 15.36 -11.15
CA ASN A 249 -35.65 16.60 -11.41
C ASN A 249 -35.04 17.70 -10.54
N PRO A 250 -34.79 18.91 -11.07
CA PRO A 250 -34.35 20.05 -10.28
C PRO A 250 -35.24 20.45 -9.12
N LEU A 251 -36.52 20.05 -9.16
CA LEU A 251 -37.50 20.28 -8.09
C LEU A 251 -37.62 19.10 -7.14
N GLU A 252 -36.86 18.00 -7.37
CA GLU A 252 -36.83 16.86 -6.48
C GLU A 252 -36.22 17.27 -5.14
N LEU A 253 -36.88 16.93 -4.07
CA LEU A 253 -36.37 17.15 -2.73
C LEU A 253 -35.62 15.93 -2.24
N PRO A 254 -34.47 16.12 -1.56
CA PRO A 254 -33.82 15.03 -0.85
C PRO A 254 -34.67 14.59 0.35
N ASP A 255 -34.32 13.49 0.93
CA ASP A 255 -34.86 13.04 2.20
C ASP A 255 -34.49 13.99 3.35
N ASP A 256 -35.04 13.75 4.55
CA ASP A 256 -34.86 14.63 5.72
C ASP A 256 -33.37 14.85 6.11
N ASP A 257 -32.50 13.92 5.76
CA ASP A 257 -31.05 14.00 5.98
C ASP A 257 -30.27 14.67 4.82
N GLY A 258 -30.96 15.14 3.80
CA GLY A 258 -30.37 15.83 2.66
C GLY A 258 -29.78 14.90 1.59
N VAL A 259 -30.17 13.63 1.57
CA VAL A 259 -29.66 12.62 0.64
C VAL A 259 -30.74 12.24 -0.38
N TYR A 260 -30.37 12.10 -1.64
CA TYR A 260 -31.23 11.57 -2.70
C TYR A 260 -31.02 10.06 -2.80
N ARG A 261 -32.05 9.26 -2.70
CA ARG A 261 -32.00 7.80 -2.64
C ARG A 261 -32.70 7.16 -3.81
N TYR A 262 -31.94 6.29 -4.49
CA TYR A 262 -32.42 5.56 -5.67
C TYR A 262 -32.08 4.08 -5.59
N ARG A 263 -32.84 3.29 -6.36
CA ARG A 263 -32.51 1.88 -6.62
C ARG A 263 -32.63 1.55 -8.09
N ILE A 264 -31.87 0.54 -8.51
CA ILE A 264 -31.94 -0.02 -9.87
C ILE A 264 -31.58 -1.51 -9.82
N ASN A 265 -32.16 -2.30 -10.70
CA ASN A 265 -31.78 -3.70 -10.79
C ASN A 265 -30.38 -3.86 -11.39
N ASN A 266 -30.16 -3.38 -12.60
CA ASN A 266 -28.83 -3.38 -13.24
C ASN A 266 -28.46 -1.95 -13.66
N LEU A 267 -27.23 -1.56 -13.38
CA LEU A 267 -26.71 -0.28 -13.85
C LEU A 267 -25.91 -0.50 -15.14
N ASN A 268 -26.49 -0.16 -16.28
CA ASN A 268 -25.92 -0.32 -17.61
C ASN A 268 -25.85 0.99 -18.40
N HIS A 269 -25.87 2.11 -17.70
CA HIS A 269 -25.74 3.45 -18.27
C HIS A 269 -24.97 4.37 -17.32
N GLY A 270 -24.53 5.51 -17.81
CA GLY A 270 -23.79 6.48 -17.01
C GLY A 270 -24.66 7.22 -15.99
N LEU A 271 -24.01 7.74 -14.96
CA LEU A 271 -24.59 8.64 -13.97
C LEU A 271 -23.82 9.96 -13.96
N ARG A 272 -24.51 11.06 -13.80
CA ARG A 272 -23.88 12.38 -13.68
C ARG A 272 -24.49 13.19 -12.56
N ILE A 273 -23.64 13.63 -11.64
CA ILE A 273 -23.99 14.44 -10.48
C ILE A 273 -23.19 15.73 -10.56
N TYR A 274 -23.89 16.89 -10.53
CA TYR A 274 -23.24 18.19 -10.65
C TYR A 274 -23.02 18.82 -9.27
N ASN A 275 -21.81 18.72 -8.75
CA ASN A 275 -21.38 19.28 -7.47
C ASN A 275 -20.30 20.37 -7.62
N ASN A 276 -20.01 20.81 -8.84
CA ASN A 276 -18.95 21.77 -9.14
C ASN A 276 -19.28 23.24 -8.85
N ASP A 277 -20.54 23.54 -8.51
CA ASP A 277 -20.99 24.88 -8.18
C ASP A 277 -21.10 25.04 -6.65
N SER A 278 -20.12 25.73 -6.05
CA SER A 278 -20.07 25.94 -4.59
C SER A 278 -21.17 26.89 -4.07
N SER A 279 -21.87 27.60 -4.95
CA SER A 279 -23.02 28.45 -4.57
C SER A 279 -24.31 27.64 -4.33
N LYS A 280 -24.34 26.38 -4.79
CA LYS A 280 -25.46 25.47 -4.62
C LYS A 280 -25.22 24.49 -3.47
N SER A 281 -26.32 23.95 -2.92
CA SER A 281 -26.22 22.84 -1.96
C SER A 281 -25.54 21.64 -2.57
N LEU A 282 -24.81 20.89 -1.74
CA LEU A 282 -24.15 19.66 -2.13
C LEU A 282 -25.20 18.59 -2.43
N VAL A 283 -25.16 17.98 -3.61
CA VAL A 283 -26.01 16.86 -3.98
C VAL A 283 -25.37 15.58 -3.46
N ARG A 284 -26.00 14.96 -2.47
CA ARG A 284 -25.60 13.66 -1.92
C ARG A 284 -26.51 12.58 -2.47
N VAL A 285 -25.92 11.48 -2.94
CA VAL A 285 -26.66 10.39 -3.58
C VAL A 285 -26.28 9.05 -2.97
N GLU A 286 -27.28 8.23 -2.68
CA GLU A 286 -27.15 6.83 -2.36
C GLU A 286 -27.92 5.99 -3.38
N LEU A 287 -27.30 4.97 -3.96
CA LEU A 287 -27.86 4.12 -5.00
C LEU A 287 -27.70 2.65 -4.66
N TRP A 288 -28.79 1.92 -4.54
CA TRP A 288 -28.81 0.46 -4.34
C TRP A 288 -28.96 -0.27 -5.66
N ILE A 289 -28.15 -1.31 -5.87
CA ILE A 289 -28.11 -2.11 -7.10
C ILE A 289 -28.19 -3.59 -6.77
N ASP A 290 -29.20 -4.26 -7.30
CA ASP A 290 -29.41 -5.70 -7.07
C ASP A 290 -28.65 -6.58 -8.05
N GLY A 291 -28.40 -6.11 -9.26
CA GLY A 291 -27.81 -6.84 -10.36
C GLY A 291 -26.40 -6.36 -10.71
N ASP A 292 -26.01 -6.55 -11.95
CA ASP A 292 -24.68 -6.19 -12.41
C ASP A 292 -24.52 -4.67 -12.65
N ILE A 293 -23.29 -4.19 -12.51
CA ILE A 293 -22.86 -2.85 -12.90
C ILE A 293 -22.03 -3.00 -14.17
N ASN A 294 -22.64 -2.77 -15.33
CA ASN A 294 -21.99 -2.89 -16.63
C ASN A 294 -22.10 -1.55 -17.39
N LEU A 295 -21.09 -0.74 -17.30
CA LEU A 295 -21.13 0.60 -17.83
C LEU A 295 -20.84 0.69 -19.33
N GLN A 296 -20.29 -0.34 -19.96
CA GLN A 296 -20.02 -0.41 -21.41
C GLN A 296 -19.38 0.88 -21.98
N GLY A 297 -18.34 1.37 -21.32
CA GLY A 297 -17.69 2.63 -21.67
C GLY A 297 -18.40 3.89 -21.17
N GLN A 298 -19.50 3.74 -20.45
CA GLN A 298 -20.22 4.84 -19.83
C GLN A 298 -19.53 5.33 -18.53
N ARG A 299 -20.03 6.40 -17.97
CA ARG A 299 -19.35 7.11 -16.89
C ARG A 299 -20.22 7.30 -15.66
N ILE A 300 -19.65 7.08 -14.49
CA ILE A 300 -20.20 7.59 -13.23
C ILE A 300 -19.38 8.83 -12.87
N GLN A 301 -19.99 10.00 -12.90
CA GLN A 301 -19.30 11.26 -12.69
C GLN A 301 -19.93 12.05 -11.55
N ASN A 302 -19.27 12.05 -10.39
CA ASN A 302 -19.49 13.05 -9.38
C ASN A 302 -18.58 14.25 -9.69
N LEU A 303 -19.14 15.29 -10.27
CA LEU A 303 -18.39 16.44 -10.77
C LEU A 303 -18.12 17.43 -9.63
N CYS A 304 -17.16 17.16 -8.78
CA CYS A 304 -16.80 17.99 -7.63
C CYS A 304 -16.12 19.32 -7.99
N GLY A 305 -15.39 19.38 -9.11
CA GLY A 305 -14.58 20.53 -9.47
C GLY A 305 -13.53 20.85 -8.39
N THR A 306 -13.51 22.09 -7.91
CA THR A 306 -12.61 22.56 -6.85
C THR A 306 -13.26 22.56 -5.46
N ARG A 307 -14.45 22.02 -5.32
CA ARG A 307 -15.23 22.02 -4.10
C ARG A 307 -14.64 21.07 -3.07
N SER A 308 -14.25 21.57 -1.90
CA SER A 308 -13.56 20.80 -0.87
C SER A 308 -14.46 19.86 -0.04
N ASP A 309 -15.77 20.14 -0.01
CA ASP A 309 -16.78 19.32 0.68
C ASP A 309 -17.39 18.23 -0.21
N CYS A 310 -16.98 18.16 -1.48
CA CYS A 310 -17.37 17.14 -2.41
C CYS A 310 -16.27 16.09 -2.57
N ASN A 311 -16.62 14.84 -2.37
CA ASN A 311 -15.69 13.71 -2.35
C ASN A 311 -16.43 12.40 -2.68
N ALA A 312 -15.77 11.23 -2.59
CA ALA A 312 -16.37 9.95 -2.95
C ALA A 312 -17.56 9.59 -2.04
N LEU A 313 -17.55 9.99 -0.76
CA LEU A 313 -18.67 9.74 0.15
C LEU A 313 -19.94 10.53 -0.18
N THR A 314 -19.83 11.49 -1.10
CA THR A 314 -20.97 12.27 -1.60
C THR A 314 -21.87 11.43 -2.51
N VAL A 315 -21.28 10.45 -3.20
CA VAL A 315 -22.01 9.51 -4.07
C VAL A 315 -21.64 8.09 -3.66
N LYS A 316 -22.59 7.40 -3.05
CA LYS A 316 -22.41 6.03 -2.57
C LYS A 316 -23.23 5.06 -3.40
N ILE A 317 -22.60 3.98 -3.84
CA ILE A 317 -23.24 2.90 -4.58
C ILE A 317 -23.13 1.62 -3.76
N TYR A 318 -24.23 1.00 -3.51
CA TYR A 318 -24.39 -0.19 -2.70
C TYR A 318 -24.80 -1.39 -3.55
N GLY A 319 -23.94 -2.41 -3.64
CA GLY A 319 -24.27 -3.66 -4.33
C GLY A 319 -24.93 -4.66 -3.40
N LEU A 320 -26.22 -4.91 -3.61
CA LEU A 320 -27.04 -5.85 -2.80
C LEU A 320 -26.95 -7.30 -3.29
N GLY A 321 -26.71 -7.49 -4.60
CA GLY A 321 -26.68 -8.80 -5.21
C GLY A 321 -25.53 -9.68 -4.72
N THR A 322 -25.68 -11.00 -4.87
CA THR A 322 -24.62 -11.99 -4.62
C THR A 322 -24.01 -12.47 -5.91
N SER A 323 -22.70 -12.66 -5.95
CA SER A 323 -21.98 -13.17 -7.15
C SER A 323 -22.24 -12.32 -8.40
N LYS A 324 -22.22 -10.99 -8.24
CA LYS A 324 -22.43 -10.03 -9.31
C LYS A 324 -21.11 -9.43 -9.78
N THR A 325 -21.15 -8.74 -10.91
CA THR A 325 -19.97 -8.19 -11.56
C THR A 325 -20.09 -6.69 -11.73
N ILE A 326 -18.97 -6.00 -11.46
CA ILE A 326 -18.73 -4.63 -11.89
C ILE A 326 -17.78 -4.69 -13.08
N THR A 327 -18.28 -4.40 -14.27
CA THR A 327 -17.46 -4.41 -15.48
C THR A 327 -16.94 -3.01 -15.79
N LEU A 328 -15.61 -2.87 -15.75
CA LEU A 328 -14.89 -1.68 -16.17
C LEU A 328 -14.21 -1.98 -17.51
N ASP A 329 -14.82 -1.59 -18.60
CA ASP A 329 -14.31 -1.80 -19.95
C ASP A 329 -13.77 -0.50 -20.57
N LYS A 330 -13.37 -0.57 -21.83
CA LYS A 330 -12.78 0.56 -22.55
C LYS A 330 -13.69 1.79 -22.52
N GLY A 331 -13.17 2.87 -21.93
CA GLY A 331 -13.89 4.15 -21.84
C GLY A 331 -14.74 4.32 -20.59
N THR A 332 -14.88 3.27 -19.78
CA THR A 332 -15.53 3.39 -18.47
C THR A 332 -14.73 4.31 -17.54
N VAL A 333 -15.44 5.21 -16.87
CA VAL A 333 -14.87 6.18 -15.94
C VAL A 333 -15.74 6.25 -14.68
N VAL A 334 -15.12 6.17 -13.51
CA VAL A 334 -15.78 6.35 -12.21
C VAL A 334 -15.05 7.45 -11.45
N CYS A 335 -15.70 8.58 -11.25
CA CYS A 335 -15.11 9.75 -10.60
C CYS A 335 -15.75 10.02 -9.24
N ASP A 336 -14.89 10.18 -8.22
CA ASP A 336 -15.25 10.62 -6.87
C ASP A 336 -16.52 9.90 -6.35
N THR A 337 -16.48 8.56 -6.36
CA THR A 337 -17.60 7.71 -5.99
C THR A 337 -17.14 6.61 -5.02
N PHE A 338 -17.94 6.33 -4.01
CA PHE A 338 -17.74 5.21 -3.09
C PHE A 338 -18.60 4.03 -3.51
N ILE A 339 -17.98 2.88 -3.76
CA ILE A 339 -18.67 1.64 -4.11
C ILE A 339 -18.44 0.61 -3.02
N LEU A 340 -19.51 0.24 -2.34
CA LEU A 340 -19.53 -0.85 -1.36
C LEU A 340 -20.36 -2.02 -1.92
N ALA A 341 -19.66 -3.04 -2.37
CA ALA A 341 -20.27 -4.19 -3.01
C ALA A 341 -19.52 -5.49 -2.61
N PRO A 342 -19.63 -5.93 -1.33
CA PRO A 342 -18.79 -6.98 -0.76
C PRO A 342 -18.95 -8.35 -1.45
N ALA A 343 -20.01 -8.56 -2.21
CA ALA A 343 -20.23 -9.80 -2.94
C ALA A 343 -20.04 -9.66 -4.46
N TYR A 344 -19.42 -8.57 -4.92
CA TYR A 344 -19.19 -8.29 -6.33
C TYR A 344 -17.74 -8.48 -6.72
N GLN A 345 -17.52 -9.04 -7.89
CA GLN A 345 -16.23 -9.09 -8.54
C GLN A 345 -16.08 -7.89 -9.48
N VAL A 346 -15.00 -7.13 -9.35
CA VAL A 346 -14.62 -6.14 -10.38
C VAL A 346 -13.87 -6.86 -11.50
N SER A 347 -14.35 -6.71 -12.72
CA SER A 347 -13.68 -7.17 -13.93
C SER A 347 -13.22 -5.97 -14.75
N ASN A 348 -11.92 -5.74 -14.81
CA ASN A 348 -11.34 -4.68 -15.61
C ASN A 348 -10.77 -5.27 -16.90
N THR A 349 -11.37 -4.93 -18.02
CA THR A 349 -10.97 -5.40 -19.37
C THR A 349 -10.43 -4.29 -20.24
N ASP A 350 -10.16 -3.11 -19.67
CA ASP A 350 -9.72 -1.95 -20.43
C ASP A 350 -8.32 -2.15 -21.02
N THR A 351 -8.24 -2.24 -22.35
CA THR A 351 -7.00 -2.30 -23.11
C THR A 351 -6.64 -0.97 -23.77
N GLY A 352 -7.39 0.10 -23.50
CA GLY A 352 -7.36 1.33 -24.25
C GLY A 352 -6.45 2.41 -23.69
N SER A 353 -5.94 3.24 -24.61
CA SER A 353 -5.30 4.52 -24.32
C SER A 353 -6.29 5.47 -23.67
N ILE A 354 -5.93 6.06 -22.52
CA ILE A 354 -6.75 7.06 -21.84
C ILE A 354 -6.69 8.37 -22.61
N ASN A 355 -7.84 8.92 -22.96
CA ASN A 355 -7.95 10.35 -23.19
C ASN A 355 -7.95 11.03 -21.81
N SER A 356 -6.81 11.64 -21.48
CA SER A 356 -6.60 12.42 -20.26
C SER A 356 -7.63 13.53 -20.18
N ASN A 357 -8.47 13.60 -19.17
CA ASN A 357 -9.28 14.71 -18.69
C ASN A 357 -10.71 14.31 -18.29
N GLU A 358 -10.93 13.09 -17.86
CA GLU A 358 -12.29 12.62 -17.62
C GLU A 358 -12.73 12.72 -16.15
N CYS A 359 -11.82 12.50 -15.21
CA CYS A 359 -11.94 13.05 -13.85
C CYS A 359 -10.98 14.23 -13.71
N SER A 360 -11.18 15.10 -12.76
CA SER A 360 -10.40 16.36 -12.58
C SER A 360 -8.88 16.17 -12.42
N SER A 361 -8.40 14.94 -12.26
CA SER A 361 -6.99 14.56 -12.09
C SER A 361 -6.33 13.98 -13.35
N GLY A 362 -7.07 13.82 -14.45
CA GLY A 362 -6.55 13.13 -15.67
C GLY A 362 -6.50 11.61 -15.56
N ILE A 363 -7.11 11.01 -14.55
CA ILE A 363 -7.15 9.58 -14.27
C ILE A 363 -8.57 9.06 -14.46
N LYS A 364 -8.73 7.77 -14.81
CA LYS A 364 -10.03 7.20 -15.16
C LYS A 364 -10.94 6.95 -13.97
N ASN A 365 -10.37 6.51 -12.87
CA ASN A 365 -11.15 6.16 -11.70
C ASN A 365 -10.57 6.86 -10.48
N THR A 366 -11.40 7.62 -9.81
CA THR A 366 -11.09 8.24 -8.52
C THR A 366 -12.17 7.84 -7.54
N GLY A 367 -11.78 7.45 -6.33
CA GLY A 367 -12.73 7.08 -5.31
C GLY A 367 -12.37 5.80 -4.58
N ILE A 368 -13.38 5.09 -4.10
CA ILE A 368 -13.21 3.97 -3.18
C ILE A 368 -14.01 2.79 -3.69
N PHE A 369 -13.35 1.61 -3.78
CA PHE A 369 -13.97 0.36 -4.16
C PHE A 369 -13.77 -0.68 -3.05
N TRP A 370 -14.83 -1.07 -2.39
CA TRP A 370 -14.84 -2.15 -1.40
C TRP A 370 -15.69 -3.31 -1.93
N VAL A 371 -14.99 -4.36 -2.36
CA VAL A 371 -15.56 -5.42 -3.20
C VAL A 371 -15.03 -6.79 -2.79
N ASP A 372 -15.64 -7.87 -3.31
CA ASP A 372 -15.13 -9.22 -3.09
C ASP A 372 -13.76 -9.42 -3.71
N SER A 373 -13.62 -9.09 -4.99
CA SER A 373 -12.39 -9.32 -5.72
C SER A 373 -12.20 -8.31 -6.85
N TRP A 374 -10.94 -8.13 -7.26
CA TRP A 374 -10.57 -7.28 -8.37
C TRP A 374 -9.73 -8.07 -9.38
N ALA A 375 -10.30 -8.35 -10.54
CA ALA A 375 -9.62 -9.04 -11.62
C ALA A 375 -9.30 -8.06 -12.75
N ASN A 376 -8.05 -8.06 -13.21
CA ASN A 376 -7.64 -7.36 -14.41
C ASN A 376 -7.21 -8.37 -15.46
N SER A 377 -7.87 -8.35 -16.62
CA SER A 377 -7.53 -9.18 -17.77
C SER A 377 -6.88 -8.40 -18.92
N GLY A 378 -6.72 -7.09 -18.77
CA GLY A 378 -6.18 -6.19 -19.79
C GLY A 378 -4.70 -5.86 -19.58
N SER A 379 -4.02 -5.46 -20.66
CA SER A 379 -2.66 -4.91 -20.60
C SER A 379 -2.73 -3.40 -20.33
N ILE A 380 -3.00 -2.99 -19.11
CA ILE A 380 -3.12 -1.58 -18.76
C ILE A 380 -1.73 -1.00 -18.45
N ARG A 381 -1.42 0.11 -19.08
CA ARG A 381 -0.17 0.86 -18.87
C ARG A 381 -0.36 2.14 -18.04
N THR A 382 -1.56 2.40 -17.55
CA THR A 382 -1.90 3.64 -16.87
C THR A 382 -2.63 3.34 -15.55
N PRO A 383 -2.49 4.22 -14.53
CA PRO A 383 -3.17 4.05 -13.26
C PRO A 383 -4.67 3.85 -13.44
N VAL A 384 -5.19 2.81 -12.82
CA VAL A 384 -6.61 2.45 -12.88
C VAL A 384 -7.39 3.13 -11.77
N LEU A 385 -6.75 3.36 -10.64
CA LEU A 385 -7.35 3.97 -9.46
C LEU A 385 -6.43 5.02 -8.89
N ASP A 386 -6.94 6.23 -8.68
CA ASP A 386 -6.25 7.34 -8.01
C ASP A 386 -6.63 7.39 -6.52
N PRO A 387 -5.78 7.97 -5.66
CA PRO A 387 -6.02 7.98 -4.23
C PRO A 387 -7.34 8.69 -3.90
N PRO A 388 -8.10 8.13 -2.97
CA PRO A 388 -9.26 8.80 -2.43
C PRO A 388 -8.82 10.09 -1.71
N ARG A 389 -9.66 11.12 -1.79
CA ARG A 389 -9.46 12.40 -1.09
C ARG A 389 -9.88 12.33 0.36
N GLU A 390 -10.63 11.30 0.72
CA GLU A 390 -11.20 11.11 2.03
C GLU A 390 -10.16 10.63 3.04
N THR A 391 -10.28 11.11 4.25
CA THR A 391 -9.55 10.55 5.37
C THR A 391 -10.26 9.29 5.88
N TRP A 392 -9.50 8.35 6.39
CA TRP A 392 -10.07 7.16 7.03
C TRP A 392 -11.05 7.51 8.16
N ALA A 393 -10.75 8.57 8.91
CA ALA A 393 -11.64 9.09 9.93
C ALA A 393 -13.02 9.52 9.37
N ALA A 394 -13.07 10.10 8.17
CA ALA A 394 -14.34 10.47 7.54
C ALA A 394 -15.18 9.24 7.19
N VAL A 395 -14.54 8.16 6.72
CA VAL A 395 -15.22 6.90 6.41
C VAL A 395 -15.69 6.19 7.66
N LEU A 396 -14.87 6.15 8.73
CA LEU A 396 -15.25 5.54 10.00
C LEU A 396 -16.38 6.29 10.71
N ASN A 397 -16.47 7.60 10.51
CA ASN A 397 -17.54 8.44 11.10
C ASN A 397 -18.83 8.44 10.26
N ASP A 398 -18.83 7.81 9.09
CA ASP A 398 -20.06 7.69 8.29
C ASP A 398 -20.98 6.65 8.92
N SER A 399 -22.05 7.14 9.56
CA SER A 399 -23.00 6.29 10.30
C SER A 399 -23.69 5.21 9.44
N ASN A 400 -23.71 5.42 8.12
CA ASN A 400 -24.35 4.48 7.19
C ASN A 400 -23.41 3.33 6.80
N LEU A 401 -22.09 3.51 6.93
CA LEU A 401 -21.13 2.48 6.56
C LEU A 401 -20.88 1.47 7.69
N ASN A 402 -21.14 1.85 8.96
CA ASN A 402 -21.01 1.01 10.15
C ASN A 402 -19.75 0.11 10.10
N VAL A 403 -18.61 0.73 9.79
CA VAL A 403 -17.33 0.02 9.75
C VAL A 403 -16.98 -0.40 11.17
N ALA A 404 -17.09 -1.70 11.46
CA ALA A 404 -16.68 -2.22 12.76
C ALA A 404 -15.14 -2.19 12.83
N TRP A 405 -14.63 -1.36 13.72
CA TRP A 405 -13.22 -1.31 14.07
C TRP A 405 -13.11 -1.40 15.58
N ASP A 406 -13.07 -2.63 16.07
CA ASP A 406 -13.15 -2.89 17.52
C ASP A 406 -11.93 -2.35 18.29
N ASN A 407 -10.82 -2.11 17.62
CA ASN A 407 -9.63 -1.59 18.27
C ASN A 407 -8.89 -0.54 17.41
N PRO A 408 -9.35 0.72 17.36
CA PRO A 408 -8.70 1.79 16.63
C PRO A 408 -7.28 2.12 17.16
N ASN A 409 -6.91 1.55 18.30
CA ASN A 409 -5.61 1.79 18.95
C ASN A 409 -4.54 0.75 18.57
N GLN A 410 -4.88 -0.27 17.78
CA GLN A 410 -3.86 -1.20 17.32
C GLN A 410 -2.93 -0.57 16.28
N PRO A 411 -1.63 -0.65 16.49
CA PRO A 411 -0.68 0.04 15.64
C PRO A 411 -0.54 -0.61 14.26
N TYR A 412 -0.57 0.21 13.21
CA TYR A 412 -0.15 -0.19 11.87
C TYR A 412 1.34 -0.54 11.83
N PRO A 413 1.76 -1.36 10.85
CA PRO A 413 3.17 -1.63 10.66
C PRO A 413 3.99 -0.35 10.55
N PRO A 414 5.16 -0.28 11.19
CA PRO A 414 6.01 0.90 11.17
C PRO A 414 6.57 1.15 9.76
N GLN A 415 7.08 2.36 9.53
CA GLN A 415 7.72 2.77 8.28
C GLN A 415 9.11 3.27 8.56
N LEU A 416 10.03 3.02 7.61
CA LEU A 416 11.34 3.61 7.63
C LEU A 416 11.31 5.02 7.05
N GLY A 417 11.87 5.95 7.77
CA GLY A 417 12.16 7.27 7.24
C GLY A 417 13.45 7.31 6.41
N PRO A 418 13.84 8.50 5.91
CA PRO A 418 15.08 8.67 5.19
C PRO A 418 16.29 8.41 6.09
N ILE A 419 17.40 7.98 5.49
CA ILE A 419 18.65 7.79 6.21
C ILE A 419 19.11 9.14 6.75
N GLN A 420 19.38 9.18 8.05
CA GLN A 420 19.80 10.40 8.76
C GLN A 420 21.32 10.51 8.87
N SER A 421 22.01 9.38 8.98
CA SER A 421 23.47 9.37 9.10
C SER A 421 24.07 8.13 8.48
N TRP A 422 25.29 8.28 7.96
CA TRP A 422 26.15 7.23 7.43
C TRP A 422 27.48 7.30 8.15
N THR A 423 27.95 6.19 8.67
CA THR A 423 29.27 6.06 9.25
C THR A 423 30.00 4.91 8.61
N THR A 424 31.14 5.17 8.02
CA THR A 424 31.96 4.17 7.34
C THR A 424 33.18 3.81 8.17
N GLN A 425 33.55 2.54 8.19
CA GLN A 425 34.74 2.05 8.82
C GLN A 425 35.43 1.06 7.86
N SER A 426 36.69 1.30 7.56
CA SER A 426 37.54 0.30 6.91
C SER A 426 37.95 -0.75 7.94
N ILE A 427 37.81 -2.01 7.60
CA ILE A 427 38.18 -3.13 8.46
C ILE A 427 39.33 -3.89 7.76
N GLN A 428 40.38 -4.13 8.50
CA GLN A 428 41.40 -5.07 8.00
C GLN A 428 40.85 -6.49 8.12
N PRO A 429 41.02 -7.33 7.09
CA PRO A 429 40.58 -8.70 7.09
C PRO A 429 41.24 -9.56 8.17
#